data_534afa3b20ac2bfdb217c4c237eb7577
#
_entry.id   534afa3b20ac2bfdb217c4c237eb7577
#
_cell.length_a   1.000
_cell.length_b   1.000
_cell.length_c   1.000
_cell.angle_alpha   90.00
_cell.angle_beta   90.00
_cell.angle_gamma   90.00
#
_symmetry.space_group_name_H-M   'P 1'
#
loop_
_entity.id
_entity.type
_entity.pdbx_description
1 polymer ?
#
loop_
_entity_poly.entity_id
_entity_poly.type
_entity_poly.pdbx_seq_one_letter_code
_entity_poly.pdbx_strand_id
1 'polypeptide(L)'
;IIIALFAGLGIVSAQEVIGKWKLDDGSAIVEVYKSGDSYNGKIVWLKDATMPDGSPVCDLNNPDKSLRSRKLMGLNMLSGLKKTGDQYTQGSIYDPGNGKTYNCSMKVEGDVLKVRGSLDKKGRIGRTMDWFRVK
;
A
#
# COMPACT_ATOMS: atom_id res chain seq x y z
N ILE A 1 -27.80 20.90 -14.96
CA ILE A 1 -28.10 20.01 -13.84
C ILE A 1 -27.41 18.69 -14.03
N ILE A 2 -27.63 18.05 -15.17
CA ILE A 2 -27.01 16.77 -15.53
C ILE A 2 -25.47 16.90 -15.58
N ILE A 3 -24.99 18.02 -16.10
CA ILE A 3 -23.56 18.32 -16.20
C ILE A 3 -22.88 18.32 -14.82
N ALA A 4 -23.54 18.85 -13.80
CA ALA A 4 -23.01 18.87 -12.44
C ALA A 4 -22.83 17.47 -11.86
N LEU A 5 -23.74 16.53 -12.17
CA LEU A 5 -23.63 15.13 -11.76
C LEU A 5 -22.40 14.45 -12.37
N PHE A 6 -22.13 14.67 -13.65
CA PHE A 6 -20.97 14.09 -14.32
C PHE A 6 -19.67 14.62 -13.71
N ALA A 7 -19.60 15.91 -13.41
CA ALA A 7 -18.43 16.49 -12.78
C ALA A 7 -18.16 15.89 -11.40
N GLY A 8 -19.22 15.66 -10.61
CA GLY A 8 -19.10 15.03 -9.30
C GLY A 8 -18.58 13.60 -9.38
N LEU A 9 -19.09 12.81 -10.34
CA LEU A 9 -18.62 11.45 -10.54
C LEU A 9 -17.15 11.39 -10.96
N GLY A 10 -16.69 12.31 -11.82
CA GLY A 10 -15.30 12.38 -12.23
C GLY A 10 -14.36 12.66 -11.07
N ILE A 11 -14.73 13.57 -10.16
CA ILE A 11 -13.93 13.92 -8.99
C ILE A 11 -13.82 12.71 -8.04
N VAL A 12 -14.93 12.01 -7.76
CA VAL A 12 -14.93 10.84 -6.88
C VAL A 12 -14.00 9.76 -7.45
N SER A 13 -14.07 9.49 -8.75
CA SER A 13 -13.25 8.49 -9.42
C SER A 13 -11.76 8.80 -9.30
N ALA A 14 -11.36 10.08 -9.39
CA ALA A 14 -9.96 10.49 -9.35
C ALA A 14 -9.29 10.31 -7.99
N GLN A 15 -10.07 10.13 -6.90
CA GLN A 15 -9.53 10.05 -5.54
C GLN A 15 -9.72 8.70 -4.88
N GLU A 16 -10.11 7.69 -5.64
CA GLU A 16 -10.48 6.40 -5.08
C GLU A 16 -9.37 5.68 -4.31
N VAL A 17 -8.11 5.80 -4.75
CA VAL A 17 -7.01 5.07 -4.11
C VAL A 17 -6.60 5.68 -2.77
N ILE A 18 -6.81 7.00 -2.60
CA ILE A 18 -6.42 7.69 -1.37
C ILE A 18 -7.33 7.26 -0.24
N GLY A 19 -6.74 6.85 0.87
CA GLY A 19 -7.46 6.38 2.04
C GLY A 19 -6.80 5.19 2.68
N LYS A 20 -7.55 4.52 3.55
CA LYS A 20 -7.03 3.41 4.36
C LYS A 20 -7.52 2.08 3.81
N TRP A 21 -6.60 1.13 3.75
CA TRP A 21 -6.85 -0.20 3.21
C TRP A 21 -6.31 -1.26 4.15
N LYS A 22 -7.15 -2.23 4.49
CA LYS A 22 -6.76 -3.34 5.35
C LYS A 22 -6.23 -4.49 4.49
N LEU A 23 -5.11 -5.05 4.88
CA LEU A 23 -4.50 -6.17 4.17
C LEU A 23 -5.41 -7.39 4.19
N ASP A 24 -5.26 -8.26 3.21
CA ASP A 24 -6.10 -9.46 3.04
C ASP A 24 -6.05 -10.40 4.24
N ASP A 25 -4.90 -10.50 4.91
CA ASP A 25 -4.74 -11.32 6.11
C ASP A 25 -5.14 -10.59 7.41
N GLY A 26 -5.56 -9.34 7.32
CA GLY A 26 -5.95 -8.54 8.47
C GLY A 26 -4.82 -8.05 9.35
N SER A 27 -3.57 -8.22 8.94
CA SER A 27 -2.41 -7.94 9.80
C SER A 27 -2.11 -6.46 9.97
N ALA A 28 -2.51 -5.63 9.02
CA ALA A 28 -2.19 -4.20 9.03
C ALA A 28 -3.22 -3.39 8.26
N ILE A 29 -3.24 -2.09 8.53
CA ILE A 29 -3.93 -1.10 7.71
C ILE A 29 -2.88 -0.15 7.15
N VAL A 30 -2.97 0.08 5.84
CA VAL A 30 -2.06 0.97 5.10
C VAL A 30 -2.85 2.17 4.61
N GLU A 31 -2.34 3.35 4.89
CA GLU A 31 -2.91 4.59 4.36
C GLU A 31 -2.17 5.01 3.10
N VAL A 32 -2.90 5.06 1.98
CA VAL A 32 -2.37 5.53 0.71
C VAL A 32 -2.55 7.03 0.62
N TYR A 33 -1.49 7.72 0.27
CA TYR A 33 -1.46 9.17 0.16
C TYR A 33 -0.63 9.61 -1.05
N LYS A 34 -0.90 10.81 -1.53
CA LYS A 34 -0.15 11.39 -2.64
C LYS A 34 1.08 12.09 -2.10
N SER A 35 2.23 11.86 -2.76
CA SER A 35 3.51 12.51 -2.45
C SER A 35 4.12 13.03 -3.75
N GLY A 36 3.97 14.33 -4.03
CA GLY A 36 4.36 14.89 -5.32
C GLY A 36 3.57 14.24 -6.45
N ASP A 37 4.27 13.67 -7.43
CA ASP A 37 3.65 12.99 -8.57
C ASP A 37 3.42 11.49 -8.31
N SER A 38 3.72 11.04 -7.10
CA SER A 38 3.67 9.61 -6.77
C SER A 38 2.66 9.35 -5.67
N TYR A 39 2.32 8.07 -5.50
CA TYR A 39 1.48 7.58 -4.41
C TYR A 39 2.30 6.63 -3.56
N ASN A 40 2.25 6.85 -2.25
CA ASN A 40 2.91 6.02 -1.25
C ASN A 40 1.86 5.45 -0.31
N GLY A 41 2.24 4.44 0.47
CA GLY A 41 1.37 3.90 1.49
C GLY A 41 2.16 3.59 2.76
N LYS A 42 1.67 4.08 3.90
CA LYS A 42 2.32 3.87 5.19
C LYS A 42 1.45 3.03 6.11
N ILE A 43 2.08 2.23 6.94
CA ILE A 43 1.39 1.42 7.93
C ILE A 43 0.87 2.34 9.03
N VAL A 44 -0.46 2.33 9.25
CA VAL A 44 -1.11 3.17 10.27
C VAL A 44 -1.74 2.34 11.38
N TRP A 45 -1.82 1.03 11.23
CA TRP A 45 -2.32 0.12 12.26
C TRP A 45 -1.73 -1.27 12.04
N LEU A 46 -1.43 -1.97 13.13
CA LEU A 46 -0.93 -3.34 13.14
C LEU A 46 -1.75 -4.16 14.12
N LYS A 47 -2.17 -5.36 13.69
CA LYS A 47 -2.89 -6.29 14.56
C LYS A 47 -2.00 -6.72 15.73
N ASP A 48 -0.75 -7.08 15.45
CA ASP A 48 0.24 -7.46 16.46
C ASP A 48 1.29 -6.34 16.54
N ALA A 49 0.98 -5.32 17.35
CA ALA A 49 1.74 -4.08 17.37
C ALA A 49 2.95 -4.10 18.33
N THR A 50 3.05 -5.14 19.17
CA THR A 50 4.11 -5.21 20.18
C THR A 50 4.85 -6.54 20.13
N MET A 51 6.12 -6.47 20.56
CA MET A 51 6.95 -7.64 20.80
C MET A 51 6.54 -8.31 22.12
N PRO A 52 7.02 -9.55 22.41
CA PRO A 52 6.70 -10.23 23.67
C PRO A 52 7.07 -9.42 24.92
N ASP A 53 8.07 -8.56 24.84
CA ASP A 53 8.50 -7.69 25.95
C ASP A 53 7.67 -6.41 26.08
N GLY A 54 6.63 -6.23 25.22
CA GLY A 54 5.78 -5.04 25.22
C GLY A 54 6.30 -3.86 24.41
N SER A 55 7.50 -3.93 23.87
CA SER A 55 8.03 -2.87 23.01
C SER A 55 7.36 -2.88 21.63
N PRO A 56 7.37 -1.73 20.91
CA PRO A 56 6.80 -1.68 19.56
C PRO A 56 7.51 -2.65 18.61
N VAL A 57 6.73 -3.32 17.76
CA VAL A 57 7.31 -4.22 16.75
C VAL A 57 8.17 -3.45 15.76
N CYS A 58 9.36 -3.99 15.46
CA CYS A 58 10.36 -3.38 14.61
C CYS A 58 10.59 -4.20 13.34
N ASP A 59 11.36 -3.62 12.42
CA ASP A 59 11.64 -4.19 11.11
C ASP A 59 12.79 -5.21 11.17
N LEU A 60 12.58 -6.29 11.93
CA LEU A 60 13.61 -7.26 12.28
C LEU A 60 14.17 -8.04 11.09
N ASN A 61 13.38 -8.19 10.02
CA ASN A 61 13.77 -8.96 8.83
C ASN A 61 14.46 -8.10 7.76
N ASN A 62 14.70 -6.82 8.04
CA ASN A 62 15.34 -5.96 7.06
C ASN A 62 16.75 -6.48 6.74
N PRO A 63 17.13 -6.60 5.46
CA PRO A 63 18.48 -7.02 5.09
C PRO A 63 19.55 -6.04 5.55
N ASP A 64 19.21 -4.76 5.67
CA ASP A 64 20.10 -3.75 6.24
C ASP A 64 19.96 -3.78 7.76
N LYS A 65 21.02 -4.24 8.45
CA LYS A 65 21.02 -4.37 9.91
C LYS A 65 20.75 -3.05 10.61
N SER A 66 21.18 -1.92 10.03
CA SER A 66 21.00 -0.60 10.62
C SER A 66 19.54 -0.16 10.65
N LEU A 67 18.66 -0.79 9.84
CA LEU A 67 17.23 -0.48 9.78
C LEU A 67 16.37 -1.41 10.61
N ARG A 68 16.93 -2.45 11.21
CA ARG A 68 16.16 -3.45 11.97
C ARG A 68 15.53 -2.90 13.24
N SER A 69 16.00 -1.81 13.76
CA SER A 69 15.43 -1.16 14.95
C SER A 69 14.34 -0.15 14.62
N ARG A 70 14.09 0.14 13.35
CA ARG A 70 13.01 1.07 13.00
C ARG A 70 11.65 0.42 13.24
N LYS A 71 10.70 1.22 13.68
CA LYS A 71 9.35 0.75 13.96
C LYS A 71 8.61 0.42 12.66
N LEU A 72 7.79 -0.63 12.66
CA LEU A 72 6.90 -0.92 11.54
C LEU A 72 5.76 0.10 11.46
N MET A 73 5.26 0.58 12.60
CA MET A 73 4.23 1.62 12.60
C MET A 73 4.79 2.88 11.95
N GLY A 74 4.08 3.39 10.94
CA GLY A 74 4.50 4.57 10.18
C GLY A 74 5.43 4.27 9.01
N LEU A 75 5.85 3.03 8.82
CA LEU A 75 6.74 2.65 7.73
C LEU A 75 6.04 2.78 6.38
N ASN A 76 6.70 3.37 5.40
CA ASN A 76 6.23 3.36 4.02
C ASN A 76 6.40 1.97 3.43
N MET A 77 5.30 1.24 3.31
CA MET A 77 5.28 -0.09 2.73
C MET A 77 5.14 -0.03 1.20
N LEU A 78 4.39 0.94 0.70
CA LEU A 78 4.21 1.22 -0.72
C LEU A 78 4.94 2.50 -1.07
N SER A 79 5.68 2.52 -2.19
CA SER A 79 6.46 3.69 -2.60
C SER A 79 6.47 3.88 -4.10
N GLY A 80 6.39 5.14 -4.50
CA GLY A 80 6.69 5.56 -5.87
C GLY A 80 5.70 5.14 -6.93
N LEU A 81 4.48 4.77 -6.57
CA LEU A 81 3.47 4.39 -7.56
C LEU A 81 3.01 5.62 -8.34
N LYS A 82 2.89 5.46 -9.65
CA LYS A 82 2.44 6.52 -10.55
C LYS A 82 1.11 6.15 -11.18
N LYS A 83 0.19 7.11 -11.20
CA LYS A 83 -1.10 6.90 -11.83
C LYS A 83 -0.91 6.81 -13.35
N THR A 84 -1.37 5.70 -13.93
CA THR A 84 -1.28 5.42 -15.37
C THR A 84 -2.65 4.93 -15.82
N GLY A 85 -3.47 5.84 -16.36
CA GLY A 85 -4.86 5.52 -16.68
C GLY A 85 -5.66 5.20 -15.42
N ASP A 86 -6.22 4.00 -15.36
CA ASP A 86 -6.98 3.51 -14.19
C ASP A 86 -6.13 2.68 -13.23
N GLN A 87 -4.82 2.64 -13.44
CA GLN A 87 -3.89 1.86 -12.62
C GLN A 87 -2.85 2.76 -11.95
N TYR A 88 -2.16 2.18 -10.97
CA TYR A 88 -1.02 2.79 -10.29
C TYR A 88 0.15 1.82 -10.47
N THR A 89 1.21 2.26 -11.15
CA THR A 89 2.29 1.39 -11.61
C THR A 89 3.66 1.93 -11.25
N GLN A 90 4.71 1.15 -11.58
CA GLN A 90 6.13 1.55 -11.44
C GLN A 90 6.55 1.80 -9.99
N GLY A 91 5.81 1.29 -9.03
CA GLY A 91 6.15 1.43 -7.63
C GLY A 91 6.84 0.21 -7.07
N SER A 92 7.03 0.24 -5.76
CA SER A 92 7.57 -0.88 -5.00
C SER A 92 6.74 -1.14 -3.76
N ILE A 93 6.78 -2.39 -3.31
CA ILE A 93 6.18 -2.81 -2.06
C ILE A 93 7.22 -3.55 -1.23
N TYR A 94 7.38 -3.12 0.03
CA TYR A 94 8.27 -3.76 1.00
C TYR A 94 7.46 -4.71 1.88
N ASP A 95 7.94 -5.96 1.99
CA ASP A 95 7.33 -6.97 2.85
C ASP A 95 8.18 -7.13 4.12
N PRO A 96 7.72 -6.60 5.27
CA PRO A 96 8.50 -6.74 6.50
C PRO A 96 8.51 -8.18 7.04
N GLY A 97 7.62 -9.04 6.55
CA GLY A 97 7.61 -10.45 6.93
C GLY A 97 8.81 -11.23 6.43
N ASN A 98 9.40 -10.84 5.30
CA ASN A 98 10.58 -11.50 4.75
C ASN A 98 11.73 -10.53 4.43
N GLY A 99 11.54 -9.22 4.60
CA GLY A 99 12.56 -8.22 4.34
C GLY A 99 12.83 -7.94 2.87
N LYS A 100 11.96 -8.36 1.98
CA LYS A 100 12.15 -8.19 0.53
C LYS A 100 11.29 -7.06 -0.02
N THR A 101 11.79 -6.43 -1.07
CA THR A 101 11.08 -5.39 -1.80
C THR A 101 10.77 -5.91 -3.21
N TYR A 102 9.53 -5.73 -3.63
CA TYR A 102 9.02 -6.20 -4.92
C TYR A 102 8.58 -5.01 -5.77
N ASN A 103 8.53 -5.21 -7.09
CA ASN A 103 7.84 -4.27 -7.96
C ASN A 103 6.35 -4.30 -7.63
N CYS A 104 5.68 -3.16 -7.74
CA CYS A 104 4.28 -3.04 -7.33
C CYS A 104 3.44 -2.27 -8.33
N SER A 105 2.26 -2.80 -8.60
CA SER A 105 1.19 -2.11 -9.30
C SER A 105 -0.12 -2.30 -8.54
N MET A 106 -1.05 -1.38 -8.73
CA MET A 106 -2.33 -1.41 -8.03
C MET A 106 -3.46 -1.00 -8.94
N LYS A 107 -4.67 -1.48 -8.64
CA LYS A 107 -5.90 -1.07 -9.31
C LYS A 107 -7.04 -1.06 -8.29
N VAL A 108 -7.82 0.02 -8.28
CA VAL A 108 -9.01 0.12 -7.43
C VAL A 108 -10.20 -0.51 -8.15
N GLU A 109 -10.90 -1.41 -7.46
CA GLU A 109 -12.14 -2.01 -7.93
C GLU A 109 -13.17 -1.91 -6.81
N GLY A 110 -13.90 -0.78 -6.79
CA GLY A 110 -14.85 -0.50 -5.72
C GLY A 110 -14.17 -0.33 -4.37
N ASP A 111 -14.56 -1.16 -3.41
CA ASP A 111 -13.96 -1.15 -2.07
C ASP A 111 -12.79 -2.11 -1.93
N VAL A 112 -12.28 -2.63 -3.04
CA VAL A 112 -11.12 -3.52 -3.08
C VAL A 112 -9.98 -2.86 -3.83
N LEU A 113 -8.80 -2.91 -3.24
CA LEU A 113 -7.55 -2.50 -3.90
C LEU A 113 -6.80 -3.77 -4.30
N LYS A 114 -6.65 -3.98 -5.59
CA LYS A 114 -5.85 -5.07 -6.13
C LYS A 114 -4.39 -4.63 -6.09
N VAL A 115 -3.59 -5.27 -5.25
CA VAL A 115 -2.18 -4.95 -5.07
C VAL A 115 -1.35 -6.10 -5.61
N ARG A 116 -0.55 -5.83 -6.64
CA ARG A 116 0.30 -6.85 -7.24
C ARG A 116 1.76 -6.58 -6.94
N GLY A 117 2.38 -7.53 -6.25
CA GLY A 117 3.82 -7.57 -6.05
C GLY A 117 4.45 -8.54 -7.03
N SER A 118 5.57 -8.17 -7.65
CA SER A 118 6.21 -9.01 -8.65
C SER A 118 7.72 -8.92 -8.60
N LEU A 119 8.38 -9.98 -9.10
CA LEU A 119 9.83 -10.01 -9.21
C LEU A 119 10.31 -9.21 -10.41
N ASP A 120 9.52 -9.14 -11.46
CA ASP A 120 9.83 -8.41 -12.69
C ASP A 120 9.04 -7.11 -12.79
N LYS A 121 9.57 -6.16 -13.53
CA LYS A 121 8.96 -4.83 -13.68
C LYS A 121 7.62 -4.88 -14.42
N LYS A 122 7.42 -5.87 -15.29
CA LYS A 122 6.18 -6.01 -16.06
C LYS A 122 5.08 -6.72 -15.29
N GLY A 123 5.37 -7.22 -14.09
CA GLY A 123 4.37 -7.87 -13.23
C GLY A 123 3.99 -9.28 -13.64
N ARG A 124 4.82 -9.96 -14.43
CA ARG A 124 4.52 -11.31 -14.94
C ARG A 124 4.69 -12.38 -13.87
N ILE A 125 5.76 -12.27 -13.06
CA ILE A 125 6.09 -13.24 -12.02
C ILE A 125 5.77 -12.60 -10.69
N GLY A 126 4.56 -12.85 -10.21
CA GLY A 126 4.11 -12.19 -8.99
C GLY A 126 2.79 -12.73 -8.47
N ARG A 127 2.25 -12.02 -7.50
CA ARG A 127 1.00 -12.36 -6.84
C ARG A 127 0.16 -11.11 -6.64
N THR A 128 -1.15 -11.24 -6.84
CA THR A 128 -2.12 -10.17 -6.57
C THR A 128 -2.81 -10.46 -5.25
N MET A 129 -2.89 -9.43 -4.41
CA MET A 129 -3.56 -9.48 -3.12
C MET A 129 -4.73 -8.50 -3.13
N ASP A 130 -5.78 -8.85 -2.40
CA ASP A 130 -6.94 -7.99 -2.24
C ASP A 130 -6.84 -7.27 -0.90
N TRP A 131 -6.77 -5.95 -0.93
CA TRP A 131 -6.86 -5.11 0.26
C TRP A 131 -8.23 -4.45 0.31
N PHE A 132 -8.78 -4.27 1.49
CA PHE A 132 -10.16 -3.85 1.65
C PHE A 132 -10.25 -2.46 2.26
N ARG A 133 -11.09 -1.61 1.67
CA ARG A 133 -11.26 -0.23 2.12
C ARG A 133 -11.78 -0.19 3.56
N VAL A 134 -11.11 0.60 4.39
CA VAL A 134 -11.54 0.88 5.76
C VAL A 134 -12.43 2.12 5.72
N LYS A 135 -13.63 1.99 6.26
CA LYS A 135 -14.64 3.08 6.27
C LYS A 135 -14.73 3.76 7.62
#